data_02fca54bacfea75c51cb10b3c1bd41f2
#
_entry.id   02fca54bacfea75c51cb10b3c1bd41f2
#
_cell.length_a   1.000
_cell.length_b   1.000
_cell.length_c   1.000
_cell.angle_alpha   90.00
_cell.angle_beta   90.00
_cell.angle_gamma   90.00
#
_symmetry.space_group_name_H-M   'P 1'
#
loop_
_entity.id
_entity.type
_entity.pdbx_description
1 polymer ?
#
loop_
_entity_poly.entity_id
_entity_poly.type
_entity_poly.pdbx_seq_one_letter_code
_entity_poly.pdbx_strand_id
1 'polypeptide(L)' 'MALWDKGTEEVTCRHCGTRHVADYREYLLSNIGTQGCLKCGNELISWNGARDYIEFRLEKE' A
#
# COMPACT_ATOMS: atom_id res chain seq x y z
N MET A 1 -3.46 24.51 -6.18
CA MET A 1 -2.35 23.57 -6.30
C MET A 1 -2.50 22.42 -5.33
N ALA A 2 -2.36 21.20 -5.81
CA ALA A 2 -2.49 20.05 -4.95
C ALA A 2 -1.26 19.88 -4.07
N LEU A 3 -1.49 19.54 -2.81
CA LEU A 3 -0.41 19.26 -1.87
C LEU A 3 -0.09 17.79 -1.78
N TRP A 4 -0.78 16.98 -2.56
CA TRP A 4 -0.56 15.55 -2.56
C TRP A 4 -0.73 15.00 -3.96
N ASP A 5 -0.11 13.85 -4.18
CA ASP A 5 -0.30 13.09 -5.39
C ASP A 5 -0.99 11.78 -5.06
N LYS A 6 -1.70 11.26 -6.05
CA LYS A 6 -2.34 9.95 -5.94
C LYS A 6 -1.73 9.03 -6.97
N GLY A 7 -1.68 7.76 -6.63
CA GLY A 7 -1.17 6.78 -7.57
C GLY A 7 -1.52 5.38 -7.13
N THR A 8 -1.08 4.42 -7.93
CA THR A 8 -1.24 3.01 -7.60
C THR A 8 0.12 2.35 -7.66
N GLU A 9 0.26 1.30 -6.87
CA GLU A 9 1.51 0.57 -6.78
C GLU A 9 1.21 -0.90 -6.61
N GLU A 10 2.03 -1.74 -7.22
CA GLU A 10 1.88 -3.17 -7.07
C GLU A 10 2.74 -3.64 -5.90
N VAL A 11 2.13 -4.39 -5.00
CA VAL A 11 2.82 -4.90 -3.81
C VAL A 11 2.62 -6.40 -3.76
N THR A 12 3.71 -7.15 -3.72
CA THR A 12 3.66 -8.60 -3.67
C THR A 12 3.98 -9.08 -2.27
N CYS A 13 3.13 -9.94 -1.74
CA CYS A 13 3.36 -10.53 -0.42
C CYS A 13 4.54 -11.49 -0.51
N ARG A 14 5.52 -11.32 0.39
CA ARG A 14 6.68 -12.18 0.36
C ARG A 14 6.43 -13.52 1.03
N HIS A 15 5.31 -13.68 1.71
CA HIS A 15 4.99 -14.94 2.37
C HIS A 15 4.24 -15.89 1.45
N CYS A 16 3.26 -15.39 0.71
CA CYS A 16 2.44 -16.25 -0.13
C CYS A 16 2.54 -15.90 -1.61
N GLY A 17 3.23 -14.82 -1.97
CA GLY A 17 3.41 -14.46 -3.36
C GLY A 17 2.22 -13.80 -4.02
N THR A 18 1.18 -13.49 -3.27
CA THR A 18 -0.01 -12.88 -3.83
C THR A 18 0.26 -11.43 -4.19
N ARG A 19 -0.18 -11.03 -5.36
CA ARG A 19 -0.02 -9.65 -5.81
C ARG A 19 -1.20 -8.81 -5.39
N HIS A 20 -0.88 -7.60 -4.96
CA HIS A 20 -1.88 -6.65 -4.52
C HIS A 20 -1.68 -5.36 -5.29
N VAL A 21 -2.78 -4.63 -5.48
CA VAL A 21 -2.72 -3.28 -6.03
C VAL A 21 -3.10 -2.33 -4.91
N ALA A 22 -2.25 -1.37 -4.65
CA ALA A 22 -2.45 -0.42 -3.57
C ALA A 22 -2.65 0.97 -4.13
N ASP A 23 -3.68 1.65 -3.65
CA ASP A 23 -3.87 3.06 -3.93
C ASP A 23 -3.19 3.86 -2.83
N TYR A 24 -2.49 4.93 -3.20
CA TYR A 24 -1.79 5.73 -2.22
C TYR A 24 -1.93 7.20 -2.51
N ARG A 25 -1.66 7.99 -1.50
CA ARG A 25 -1.55 9.44 -1.61
C ARG A 25 -0.25 9.86 -0.95
N GLU A 26 0.32 10.94 -1.46
CA GLU A 26 1.50 11.52 -0.85
C GLU A 26 1.13 12.85 -0.23
N TYR A 27 1.58 13.05 1.01
CA TYR A 27 1.29 14.24 1.77
C TYR A 27 2.60 14.91 2.17
N LEU A 28 2.48 16.15 2.62
CA LEU A 28 3.62 16.85 3.19
C LEU A 28 3.95 16.33 4.58
N LEU A 29 2.97 15.77 5.27
CA LEU A 29 3.17 15.26 6.61
C LEU A 29 3.51 13.78 6.56
N SER A 30 4.32 13.34 7.54
CA SER A 30 4.70 11.95 7.62
C SER A 30 3.56 11.11 8.17
N ASN A 31 3.42 9.92 7.64
CA ASN A 31 2.44 8.94 8.09
C ASN A 31 3.13 7.62 8.37
N ILE A 32 2.59 6.89 9.32
CA ILE A 32 3.08 5.56 9.66
C ILE A 32 1.91 4.61 9.57
N GLY A 33 2.12 3.47 8.93
CA GLY A 33 1.06 2.50 8.83
C GLY A 33 1.58 1.14 8.39
N THR A 34 0.73 0.15 8.51
CA THR A 34 1.03 -1.20 8.07
C THR A 34 -0.22 -1.79 7.44
N GLN A 35 -0.01 -2.80 6.61
CA GLN A 35 -1.11 -3.51 5.96
C GLN A 35 -0.79 -4.98 5.91
N GLY A 36 -1.75 -5.81 6.31
CA GLY A 36 -1.61 -7.24 6.19
C GLY A 36 -2.02 -7.73 4.83
N CYS A 37 -1.49 -8.88 4.44
CA CYS A 37 -1.85 -9.52 3.20
C CYS A 37 -3.33 -9.89 3.22
N LEU A 38 -4.02 -9.62 2.12
CA LEU A 38 -5.45 -9.90 2.03
C LEU A 38 -5.74 -11.38 1.90
N LYS A 39 -4.73 -12.19 1.64
CA LYS A 39 -4.92 -13.61 1.42
C LYS A 39 -4.38 -14.44 2.58
N CYS A 40 -3.15 -14.20 3.00
CA CYS A 40 -2.56 -15.05 4.05
C CYS A 40 -2.54 -14.38 5.42
N GLY A 41 -2.76 -13.07 5.48
CA GLY A 41 -2.83 -12.36 6.76
C GLY A 41 -1.51 -11.93 7.34
N ASN A 42 -0.39 -12.33 6.74
CA ASN A 42 0.90 -11.89 7.21
C ASN A 42 1.15 -10.45 6.79
N GLU A 43 2.14 -9.83 7.39
CA GLU A 43 2.45 -8.45 7.07
C GLU A 43 2.83 -8.32 5.60
N LEU A 44 2.12 -7.44 4.89
CA LEU A 44 2.36 -7.22 3.48
C LEU A 44 3.36 -6.09 3.27
N ILE A 45 3.11 -4.95 3.89
CA ILE A 45 3.92 -3.76 3.72
C ILE A 45 3.74 -2.86 4.93
N SER A 46 4.79 -2.16 5.27
CA SER A 46 4.71 -1.09 6.26
C SER A 46 5.33 0.16 5.65
N TRP A 47 4.87 1.32 6.08
CA TRP A 47 5.38 2.56 5.53
C TRP A 47 5.54 3.59 6.61
N ASN A 48 6.44 4.52 6.33
CA ASN A 48 6.83 5.53 7.28
C ASN A 48 7.36 6.69 6.45
N GLY A 49 6.58 7.75 6.35
CA GLY A 49 7.00 8.88 5.53
C GLY A 49 5.80 9.62 4.98
N ALA A 50 6.00 10.30 3.86
CA ALA A 50 4.97 11.15 3.27
C ALA A 50 3.92 10.37 2.49
N ARG A 51 4.09 9.08 2.30
CA ARG A 51 3.15 8.28 1.52
C ARG A 51 2.19 7.57 2.46
N ASP A 52 0.92 7.59 2.09
CA ASP A 52 -0.13 6.94 2.86
C ASP A 52 -0.91 6.04 1.93
N TYR A 53 -0.91 4.74 2.22
CA TYR A 53 -1.65 3.78 1.43
C TYR A 53 -3.08 3.74 1.93
N ILE A 54 -4.01 3.90 1.00
CA ILE A 54 -5.42 4.08 1.33
C ILE A 54 -6.17 2.77 1.22
N GLU A 55 -5.94 2.03 0.15
CA GLU A 55 -6.72 0.84 -0.13
C GLU A 55 -5.84 -0.19 -0.81
N PHE A 56 -6.06 -1.44 -0.45
CA PHE A 56 -5.38 -2.57 -1.07
C PHE A 56 -6.41 -3.51 -1.68
N ARG A 57 -6.10 -4.03 -2.85
CA ARG A 57 -6.95 -4.98 -3.55
C ARG A 57 -6.08 -6.10 -4.07
N LEU A 58 -6.69 -7.29 -4.21
CA LEU A 58 -6.01 -8.38 -4.88
C LEU A 58 -5.97 -8.10 -6.37
N GLU A 59 -4.84 -8.37 -6.98
CA GLU A 59 -4.71 -8.23 -8.42
C GLU A 59 -5.32 -9.44 -9.10
N LYS A 60 -6.15 -9.19 -10.09
CA LYS A 60 -6.71 -10.26 -10.89
C LYS A 60 -5.97 -10.36 -12.21
N GLU A 61 -5.77 -11.57 -12.64
CA GLU A 61 -5.14 -11.80 -13.93
C GLU A 61 -6.15 -11.94 -15.03
#